data_e8c2b8c3e83105fbee7e1ade8aa8177f
#
_entry.id   e8c2b8c3e83105fbee7e1ade8aa8177f
#
_cell.length_a   1.000
_cell.length_b   1.000
_cell.length_c   1.000
_cell.angle_alpha   90.00
_cell.angle_beta   90.00
_cell.angle_gamma   90.00
#
_symmetry.space_group_name_H-M   'P 1'
#
loop_
_entity.id
_entity.type
_entity.pdbx_description
1 polymer ?
#
loop_
_entity_poly.entity_id
_entity_poly.type
_entity_poly.pdbx_seq_one_letter_code
_entity_poly.pdbx_strand_id
1 'polypeptide(L)'
;GKIRYIIDRNSDALTLLRKMLFYSKKGEIIRNNIPVSGDLFVWLINKVYRGENRLESENESLKNLSIDSIRGFKGNTEDSLTKVSTSGETVMNIISSLSFLIESQNLNQITLDVTYGKHSNIEVSLSKRATVATSIDRYLGELNQKESSETIATLILLLYSEILPIIIQNYQIEIEATQWGQGKCVEFLEEVANDLAEKVKLRIEDLNSRPEQLRLSLDIEHSDDADE
;
A
#
# COMPACT_ATOMS: atom_id res chain seq x y z
N GLY A 1 0.48 25.50 18.23
CA GLY A 1 0.75 24.16 17.73
C GLY A 1 -0.52 23.34 17.72
N LYS A 2 -0.61 22.36 16.83
CA LYS A 2 -1.72 21.38 16.80
C LYS A 2 -1.32 20.18 17.65
N ILE A 3 -2.19 19.78 18.58
CA ILE A 3 -2.00 18.54 19.36
C ILE A 3 -2.81 17.45 18.67
N ARG A 4 -2.20 16.27 18.51
CA ARG A 4 -2.85 15.09 17.94
C ARG A 4 -3.11 14.06 19.01
N TYR A 5 -4.26 13.41 18.95
CA TYR A 5 -4.68 12.40 19.91
C TYR A 5 -5.00 11.11 19.17
N ILE A 6 -4.64 9.96 19.77
CA ILE A 6 -5.11 8.65 19.39
C ILE A 6 -6.11 8.18 20.45
N ILE A 7 -7.23 7.62 19.97
CA ILE A 7 -8.22 6.96 20.81
C ILE A 7 -8.55 5.63 20.16
N ASP A 8 -8.54 4.58 20.95
CA ASP A 8 -8.87 3.20 20.55
C ASP A 8 -10.38 2.92 20.38
N ARG A 9 -11.21 3.98 20.37
CA ARG A 9 -12.67 3.90 20.24
C ARG A 9 -13.19 4.73 19.08
N ASN A 10 -14.12 4.17 18.31
CA ASN A 10 -14.66 4.84 17.13
C ASN A 10 -16.00 5.58 17.38
N SER A 11 -16.92 4.99 18.12
CA SER A 11 -18.30 5.50 18.21
C SER A 11 -18.45 6.73 19.11
N ASP A 12 -17.73 6.80 20.21
CA ASP A 12 -17.83 7.82 21.23
C ASP A 12 -16.55 8.64 21.46
N ALA A 13 -15.52 8.42 20.60
CA ALA A 13 -14.21 9.05 20.71
C ALA A 13 -14.29 10.58 20.90
N LEU A 14 -15.10 11.27 20.10
CA LEU A 14 -15.24 12.72 20.18
C LEU A 14 -15.85 13.18 21.50
N THR A 15 -16.85 12.43 22.00
CA THR A 15 -17.51 12.71 23.29
C THR A 15 -16.57 12.48 24.45
N LEU A 16 -15.79 11.39 24.37
CA LEU A 16 -14.80 11.06 25.39
C LEU A 16 -13.69 12.12 25.43
N LEU A 17 -13.14 12.52 24.27
CA LEU A 17 -12.12 13.58 24.18
C LEU A 17 -12.60 14.89 24.78
N ARG A 18 -13.83 15.31 24.47
CA ARG A 18 -14.39 16.52 25.03
C ARG A 18 -14.50 16.48 26.55
N LYS A 19 -14.90 15.32 27.10
CA LYS A 19 -14.99 15.13 28.54
C LYS A 19 -13.61 15.12 29.20
N MET A 20 -12.64 14.40 28.63
CA MET A 20 -11.29 14.28 29.19
C MET A 20 -10.50 15.58 29.12
N LEU A 21 -10.63 16.32 28.03
CA LEU A 21 -9.88 17.56 27.80
C LEU A 21 -10.65 18.81 28.20
N PHE A 22 -11.85 18.64 28.76
CA PHE A 22 -12.73 19.74 29.19
C PHE A 22 -13.09 20.72 28.08
N TYR A 23 -13.04 20.28 26.81
CA TYR A 23 -13.40 21.13 25.68
C TYR A 23 -14.93 21.23 25.56
N SER A 24 -15.44 22.45 25.70
CA SER A 24 -16.89 22.72 25.68
C SER A 24 -17.37 23.31 24.36
N LYS A 25 -16.48 23.90 23.56
CA LYS A 25 -16.85 24.64 22.33
C LYS A 25 -16.83 23.74 21.09
N LYS A 26 -17.76 23.99 20.17
CA LYS A 26 -17.73 23.39 18.83
C LYS A 26 -16.49 23.90 18.08
N GLY A 27 -15.71 22.99 17.49
CA GLY A 27 -14.55 23.34 16.68
C GLY A 27 -13.19 23.27 17.40
N GLU A 28 -13.16 23.05 18.74
CA GLU A 28 -11.91 22.84 19.47
C GLU A 28 -11.22 21.53 19.07
N ILE A 29 -12.00 20.52 18.72
CA ILE A 29 -11.52 19.24 18.22
C ILE A 29 -11.95 19.12 16.75
N ILE A 30 -10.98 19.11 15.88
CA ILE A 30 -11.18 18.99 14.44
C ILE A 30 -10.75 17.60 14.01
N ARG A 31 -11.58 16.91 13.22
CA ARG A 31 -11.20 15.65 12.59
C ARG A 31 -10.07 15.91 11.59
N ASN A 32 -9.10 15.04 11.58
CA ASN A 32 -8.04 15.09 10.59
C ASN A 32 -8.58 14.51 9.27
N ASN A 33 -9.02 15.38 8.37
CA ASN A 33 -9.46 14.98 7.03
C ASN A 33 -8.24 14.95 6.12
N ILE A 34 -7.69 13.75 5.94
CA ILE A 34 -6.62 13.49 5.00
C ILE A 34 -7.25 13.09 3.67
N PRO A 35 -7.01 13.79 2.55
CA PRO A 35 -7.57 13.43 1.25
C PRO A 35 -6.85 12.18 0.71
N VAL A 36 -7.51 11.03 0.75
CA VAL A 36 -7.02 9.78 0.18
C VAL A 36 -7.94 9.34 -0.94
N SER A 37 -7.37 9.11 -2.11
CA SER A 37 -8.10 8.67 -3.31
C SER A 37 -7.52 7.35 -3.84
N GLY A 38 -8.27 6.68 -4.72
CA GLY A 38 -7.73 5.54 -5.46
C GLY A 38 -6.60 5.94 -6.39
N ASP A 39 -6.64 7.16 -6.94
CA ASP A 39 -5.59 7.71 -7.78
C ASP A 39 -4.27 7.91 -7.01
N LEU A 40 -4.33 8.37 -5.76
CA LEU A 40 -3.15 8.39 -4.87
C LEU A 40 -2.49 7.01 -4.75
N PHE A 41 -3.28 5.94 -4.70
CA PHE A 41 -2.74 4.59 -4.61
C PHE A 41 -2.06 4.16 -5.92
N VAL A 42 -2.65 4.50 -7.06
CA VAL A 42 -2.02 4.25 -8.37
C VAL A 42 -0.72 5.05 -8.51
N TRP A 43 -0.71 6.30 -8.07
CA TRP A 43 0.51 7.12 -8.03
C TRP A 43 1.60 6.49 -7.16
N LEU A 44 1.29 6.02 -5.96
CA LEU A 44 2.24 5.31 -5.09
C LEU A 44 2.81 4.05 -5.76
N ILE A 45 1.96 3.29 -6.45
CA ILE A 45 2.38 2.12 -7.20
C ILE A 45 3.32 2.52 -8.33
N ASN A 46 2.99 3.57 -9.09
CA ASN A 46 3.84 4.10 -10.15
C ASN A 46 5.22 4.53 -9.61
N LYS A 47 5.28 5.22 -8.47
CA LYS A 47 6.55 5.63 -7.85
C LYS A 47 7.46 4.45 -7.53
N VAL A 48 6.91 3.41 -6.92
CA VAL A 48 7.67 2.19 -6.60
C VAL A 48 8.05 1.42 -7.86
N TYR A 49 7.15 1.32 -8.82
CA TYR A 49 7.37 0.63 -10.10
C TYR A 49 8.53 1.23 -10.89
N ARG A 50 8.63 2.57 -10.91
CA ARG A 50 9.70 3.31 -11.61
C ARG A 50 10.99 3.48 -10.78
N GLY A 51 11.00 3.05 -9.52
CA GLY A 51 12.14 3.27 -8.62
C GLY A 51 12.29 4.71 -8.14
N GLU A 52 11.26 5.54 -8.30
CA GLU A 52 11.18 6.95 -7.85
C GLU A 52 10.56 7.04 -6.45
N ASN A 53 10.97 6.17 -5.58
CA ASN A 53 10.32 5.86 -4.30
C ASN A 53 10.77 6.74 -3.13
N ARG A 54 11.60 7.75 -3.37
CA ARG A 54 12.04 8.71 -2.36
C ARG A 54 11.19 9.97 -2.44
N LEU A 55 10.54 10.29 -1.33
CA LEU A 55 9.70 11.48 -1.19
C LEU A 55 10.39 12.48 -0.28
N GLU A 56 10.51 13.70 -0.77
CA GLU A 56 11.15 14.80 -0.03
C GLU A 56 10.12 15.54 0.81
N SER A 57 10.57 16.07 1.93
CA SER A 57 9.77 16.97 2.76
C SER A 57 10.22 18.42 2.53
N GLU A 58 9.28 19.31 2.21
CA GLU A 58 9.57 20.76 2.19
C GLU A 58 9.88 21.32 3.60
N ASN A 59 9.50 20.58 4.62
CA ASN A 59 9.81 20.96 5.99
C ASN A 59 11.16 20.37 6.39
N GLU A 60 12.19 21.22 6.50
CA GLU A 60 13.54 20.85 6.93
C GLU A 60 13.61 20.11 8.28
N SER A 61 12.57 20.27 9.11
CA SER A 61 12.44 19.55 10.39
C SER A 61 12.02 18.09 10.22
N LEU A 62 11.48 17.72 9.06
CA LEU A 62 11.06 16.35 8.74
C LEU A 62 12.18 15.66 7.94
N LYS A 63 12.22 14.35 8.07
CA LYS A 63 13.17 13.50 7.35
C LYS A 63 12.58 13.09 6.01
N ASN A 64 13.44 12.70 5.06
CA ASN A 64 12.99 12.13 3.80
C ASN A 64 12.34 10.76 4.05
N LEU A 65 11.32 10.47 3.29
CA LEU A 65 10.56 9.24 3.32
C LEU A 65 10.98 8.36 2.14
N SER A 66 11.27 7.09 2.39
CA SER A 66 11.41 6.08 1.35
C SER A 66 10.22 5.11 1.39
N ILE A 67 9.62 4.85 0.23
CA ILE A 67 8.63 3.78 0.06
C ILE A 67 9.39 2.55 -0.44
N ASP A 68 9.70 1.63 0.46
CA ASP A 68 10.63 0.55 0.16
C ASP A 68 9.99 -0.53 -0.72
N SER A 69 8.71 -0.85 -0.47
CA SER A 69 7.97 -1.81 -1.28
C SER A 69 6.46 -1.65 -1.15
N ILE A 70 5.72 -2.25 -2.11
CA ILE A 70 4.29 -2.48 -2.03
C ILE A 70 4.07 -3.92 -1.62
N ARG A 71 3.43 -4.13 -0.48
CA ARG A 71 3.12 -5.46 0.05
C ARG A 71 1.79 -6.00 -0.42
N GLY A 72 0.87 -5.12 -0.78
CA GLY A 72 -0.42 -5.51 -1.27
C GLY A 72 -1.32 -4.33 -1.54
N PHE A 73 -2.38 -4.62 -2.27
CA PHE A 73 -3.46 -3.67 -2.48
C PHE A 73 -4.79 -4.42 -2.61
N LYS A 74 -5.88 -3.70 -2.34
CA LYS A 74 -7.24 -4.21 -2.47
C LYS A 74 -8.06 -3.26 -3.32
N GLY A 75 -8.88 -3.81 -4.19
CA GLY A 75 -9.78 -3.05 -5.05
C GLY A 75 -11.02 -3.85 -5.39
N ASN A 76 -11.84 -3.29 -6.26
CA ASN A 76 -12.98 -3.95 -6.85
C ASN A 76 -12.75 -4.02 -8.35
N THR A 77 -13.04 -5.17 -8.96
CA THR A 77 -13.17 -5.34 -10.40
C THR A 77 -14.52 -4.79 -10.90
N GLU A 78 -14.69 -4.65 -12.21
CA GLU A 78 -15.93 -4.13 -12.83
C GLU A 78 -17.20 -4.82 -12.33
N ASP A 79 -17.14 -6.13 -12.12
CA ASP A 79 -18.29 -6.94 -11.66
C ASP A 79 -18.66 -6.75 -10.19
N SER A 80 -17.96 -5.89 -9.43
CA SER A 80 -18.14 -5.65 -7.98
C SER A 80 -18.10 -6.91 -7.10
N LEU A 81 -18.01 -8.09 -7.69
CA LEU A 81 -18.11 -9.39 -7.03
C LEU A 81 -16.74 -9.94 -6.63
N THR A 82 -15.69 -9.58 -7.36
CA THR A 82 -14.36 -10.10 -7.12
C THR A 82 -13.54 -9.12 -6.27
N LYS A 83 -13.29 -9.48 -5.03
CA LYS A 83 -12.32 -8.81 -4.17
C LYS A 83 -11.00 -9.55 -4.30
N VAL A 84 -10.03 -8.94 -4.97
CA VAL A 84 -8.68 -9.49 -5.03
C VAL A 84 -7.82 -8.81 -3.97
N SER A 85 -7.08 -9.61 -3.23
CA SER A 85 -6.07 -9.15 -2.29
C SER A 85 -4.76 -9.80 -2.68
N THR A 86 -3.78 -8.99 -2.99
CA THR A 86 -2.42 -9.44 -3.30
C THR A 86 -1.51 -8.99 -2.18
N SER A 87 -0.71 -9.91 -1.65
CA SER A 87 0.27 -9.61 -0.60
C SER A 87 1.53 -10.44 -0.80
N GLY A 88 2.69 -9.88 -0.44
CA GLY A 88 3.98 -10.54 -0.55
C GLY A 88 5.13 -9.55 -0.70
N GLU A 89 6.37 -10.05 -0.63
CA GLU A 89 7.57 -9.19 -0.68
C GLU A 89 7.82 -8.55 -2.05
N THR A 90 7.30 -9.14 -3.13
CA THR A 90 7.52 -8.69 -4.52
C THR A 90 6.20 -8.63 -5.30
N VAL A 91 5.18 -8.00 -4.71
CA VAL A 91 3.82 -7.93 -5.27
C VAL A 91 3.81 -7.43 -6.72
N MET A 92 4.64 -6.42 -7.04
CA MET A 92 4.67 -5.84 -8.39
C MET A 92 5.26 -6.74 -9.47
N ASN A 93 5.96 -7.82 -9.09
CA ASN A 93 6.53 -8.76 -10.06
C ASN A 93 5.60 -9.95 -10.36
N ILE A 94 4.47 -10.03 -9.66
CA ILE A 94 3.51 -11.14 -9.84
C ILE A 94 2.54 -10.77 -10.96
N ILE A 95 2.42 -11.63 -11.97
CA ILE A 95 1.51 -11.43 -13.12
C ILE A 95 0.08 -11.12 -12.66
N SER A 96 -0.43 -11.83 -11.66
CA SER A 96 -1.76 -11.60 -11.11
C SER A 96 -1.95 -10.20 -10.50
N SER A 97 -0.90 -9.64 -9.90
CA SER A 97 -0.96 -8.27 -9.33
C SER A 97 -1.02 -7.20 -10.40
N LEU A 98 -0.26 -7.37 -11.49
CA LEU A 98 -0.27 -6.47 -12.63
C LEU A 98 -1.60 -6.55 -13.38
N SER A 99 -2.13 -7.77 -13.62
CA SER A 99 -3.46 -7.95 -14.20
C SER A 99 -4.55 -7.29 -13.35
N PHE A 100 -4.51 -7.50 -12.04
CA PHE A 100 -5.47 -6.89 -11.13
C PHE A 100 -5.38 -5.36 -11.11
N LEU A 101 -4.19 -4.78 -11.22
CA LEU A 101 -4.03 -3.33 -11.30
C LEU A 101 -4.71 -2.76 -12.57
N ILE A 102 -4.59 -3.47 -13.70
CA ILE A 102 -5.22 -3.07 -14.97
C ILE A 102 -6.74 -3.21 -14.90
N GLU A 103 -7.24 -4.32 -14.33
CA GLU A 103 -8.67 -4.58 -14.21
C GLU A 103 -9.37 -3.75 -13.13
N SER A 104 -8.61 -3.26 -12.16
CA SER A 104 -9.16 -2.59 -10.99
C SER A 104 -9.54 -1.15 -11.30
N GLN A 105 -10.85 -0.87 -11.42
CA GLN A 105 -11.35 0.50 -11.57
C GLN A 105 -11.13 1.36 -10.31
N ASN A 106 -11.06 0.73 -9.13
CA ASN A 106 -10.96 1.44 -7.87
C ASN A 106 -10.16 0.65 -6.83
N LEU A 107 -8.95 1.11 -6.55
CA LEU A 107 -8.20 0.65 -5.39
C LEU A 107 -8.81 1.24 -4.11
N ASN A 108 -9.04 0.41 -3.11
CA ASN A 108 -9.66 0.77 -1.84
C ASN A 108 -8.68 0.81 -0.66
N GLN A 109 -7.59 0.08 -0.79
CA GLN A 109 -6.53 -0.02 0.23
C GLN A 109 -5.20 -0.34 -0.45
N ILE A 110 -4.12 0.20 0.12
CA ILE A 110 -2.74 -0.16 -0.22
C ILE A 110 -1.98 -0.49 1.07
N THR A 111 -1.06 -1.44 1.00
CA THR A 111 -0.14 -1.75 2.08
C THR A 111 1.29 -1.57 1.57
N LEU A 112 2.04 -0.73 2.25
CA LEU A 112 3.40 -0.32 1.92
C LEU A 112 4.35 -0.70 3.05
N ASP A 113 5.61 -0.93 2.72
CA ASP A 113 6.72 -0.83 3.66
C ASP A 113 7.42 0.51 3.41
N VAL A 114 7.67 1.24 4.49
CA VAL A 114 8.35 2.53 4.38
C VAL A 114 9.48 2.65 5.39
N THR A 115 10.50 3.44 5.02
CA THR A 115 11.58 3.87 5.90
C THR A 115 11.51 5.37 6.11
N TYR A 116 11.55 5.79 7.37
CA TYR A 116 11.49 7.19 7.76
C TYR A 116 12.50 7.49 8.87
N GLY A 117 13.55 8.20 8.54
CA GLY A 117 14.64 8.54 9.45
C GLY A 117 15.36 7.30 9.98
N LYS A 118 15.18 7.00 11.29
CA LYS A 118 15.75 5.82 11.96
C LYS A 118 14.76 4.67 12.10
N HIS A 119 13.61 4.77 11.47
CA HIS A 119 12.56 3.77 11.50
C HIS A 119 12.49 3.07 10.14
N SER A 120 12.74 1.78 10.10
CA SER A 120 12.72 0.95 8.90
C SER A 120 11.64 -0.12 9.00
N ASN A 121 11.21 -0.64 7.85
CA ASN A 121 10.18 -1.66 7.76
C ASN A 121 8.89 -1.28 8.49
N ILE A 122 8.49 0.00 8.42
CA ILE A 122 7.20 0.44 8.92
C ILE A 122 6.15 -0.05 7.93
N GLU A 123 5.31 -0.99 8.33
CA GLU A 123 4.16 -1.41 7.54
C GLU A 123 3.05 -0.37 7.65
N VAL A 124 2.57 0.10 6.52
CA VAL A 124 1.50 1.10 6.41
C VAL A 124 0.37 0.56 5.57
N SER A 125 -0.71 0.16 6.18
CA SER A 125 -1.96 -0.20 5.49
C SER A 125 -2.88 1.02 5.48
N LEU A 126 -3.04 1.65 4.32
CA LEU A 126 -3.83 2.87 4.13
C LEU A 126 -5.08 2.58 3.31
N SER A 127 -6.25 2.95 3.82
CA SER A 127 -7.53 2.84 3.12
C SER A 127 -8.00 4.17 2.51
N LYS A 128 -8.92 4.12 1.53
CA LYS A 128 -9.60 5.31 0.97
C LYS A 128 -10.31 6.19 2.00
N ARG A 129 -10.64 5.63 3.17
CA ARG A 129 -11.25 6.38 4.27
C ARG A 129 -10.20 7.07 5.16
N ALA A 130 -8.95 7.08 4.73
CA ALA A 130 -7.81 7.57 5.50
C ALA A 130 -7.65 6.84 6.85
N THR A 131 -8.11 5.60 6.96
CA THR A 131 -7.79 4.74 8.09
C THR A 131 -6.44 4.09 7.85
N VAL A 132 -5.63 4.04 8.90
CA VAL A 132 -4.29 3.46 8.88
C VAL A 132 -4.23 2.30 9.86
N ALA A 133 -3.60 1.21 9.43
CA ALA A 133 -3.17 0.14 10.31
C ALA A 133 -1.66 -0.08 10.12
N THR A 134 -0.98 -0.54 11.15
CA THR A 134 0.46 -0.86 11.13
C THR A 134 0.70 -2.16 11.90
N SER A 135 1.73 -2.91 11.51
CA SER A 135 2.25 -4.05 12.25
C SER A 135 3.67 -3.73 12.72
N ILE A 136 4.04 -4.31 13.85
CA ILE A 136 5.39 -4.19 14.43
C ILE A 136 6.24 -5.43 14.19
N ASP A 137 5.72 -6.46 13.53
CA ASP A 137 6.39 -7.76 13.38
C ASP A 137 7.75 -7.68 12.71
N ARG A 138 7.91 -6.72 11.80
CA ARG A 138 9.15 -6.50 11.05
C ARG A 138 9.75 -5.12 11.27
N TYR A 139 9.10 -4.31 12.10
CA TYR A 139 9.57 -2.97 12.41
C TYR A 139 10.98 -3.00 13.03
N LEU A 140 11.85 -2.13 12.54
CA LEU A 140 13.19 -1.90 13.06
C LEU A 140 13.38 -0.42 13.36
N GLY A 141 13.72 -0.09 14.61
CA GLY A 141 13.96 1.30 14.98
C GLY A 141 13.99 1.56 16.47
N GLU A 142 14.02 2.83 16.84
CA GLU A 142 14.21 3.28 18.22
C GLU A 142 13.07 2.87 19.17
N LEU A 143 11.91 2.47 18.63
CA LEU A 143 10.76 2.07 19.42
C LEU A 143 10.75 0.58 19.84
N ASN A 144 11.71 -0.22 19.35
CA ASN A 144 11.78 -1.66 19.67
C ASN A 144 11.98 -1.96 21.16
N GLN A 145 12.41 -0.97 21.95
CA GLN A 145 12.60 -1.11 23.39
C GLN A 145 11.32 -0.87 24.20
N LYS A 146 10.23 -0.43 23.54
CA LYS A 146 8.95 -0.12 24.17
C LYS A 146 8.03 -1.32 24.16
N GLU A 147 6.98 -1.27 24.98
CA GLU A 147 5.88 -2.23 24.89
C GLU A 147 5.19 -2.18 23.52
N SER A 148 4.70 -3.33 23.05
CA SER A 148 4.07 -3.44 21.72
C SER A 148 2.92 -2.45 21.51
N SER A 149 2.09 -2.23 22.52
CA SER A 149 0.98 -1.28 22.46
C SER A 149 1.45 0.18 22.33
N GLU A 150 2.50 0.55 23.06
CA GLU A 150 3.09 1.88 23.00
C GLU A 150 3.80 2.11 21.64
N THR A 151 4.49 1.09 21.15
CA THR A 151 5.14 1.13 19.82
C THR A 151 4.11 1.35 18.73
N ILE A 152 3.02 0.58 18.70
CA ILE A 152 1.94 0.74 17.71
C ILE A 152 1.32 2.13 17.79
N ALA A 153 0.99 2.60 19.00
CA ALA A 153 0.42 3.93 19.19
C ALA A 153 1.36 5.04 18.71
N THR A 154 2.66 4.92 19.00
CA THR A 154 3.67 5.89 18.56
C THR A 154 3.83 5.86 17.04
N LEU A 155 3.85 4.68 16.41
CA LEU A 155 3.90 4.54 14.95
C LEU A 155 2.66 5.14 14.27
N ILE A 156 1.46 4.92 14.81
CA ILE A 156 0.25 5.54 14.27
C ILE A 156 0.31 7.06 14.37
N LEU A 157 0.83 7.62 15.48
CA LEU A 157 1.07 9.07 15.58
C LEU A 157 2.05 9.55 14.53
N LEU A 158 3.16 8.85 14.33
CA LEU A 158 4.17 9.16 13.33
C LEU A 158 3.57 9.14 11.92
N LEU A 159 2.77 8.11 11.63
CA LEU A 159 2.08 7.96 10.34
C LEU A 159 1.18 9.16 10.04
N TYR A 160 0.32 9.56 10.97
CA TYR A 160 -0.59 10.69 10.76
C TYR A 160 0.07 12.06 10.89
N SER A 161 1.18 12.19 11.64
CA SER A 161 1.83 13.48 11.87
C SER A 161 2.86 13.84 10.83
N GLU A 162 3.54 12.85 10.27
CA GLU A 162 4.71 13.07 9.44
C GLU A 162 4.62 12.32 8.10
N ILE A 163 4.46 10.99 8.12
CA ILE A 163 4.56 10.15 6.92
C ILE A 163 3.43 10.46 5.91
N LEU A 164 2.17 10.41 6.33
CA LEU A 164 1.05 10.70 5.44
C LEU A 164 1.06 12.13 4.91
N PRO A 165 1.34 13.17 5.71
CA PRO A 165 1.53 14.52 5.18
C PRO A 165 2.58 14.60 4.08
N ILE A 166 3.73 13.93 4.21
CA ILE A 166 4.78 13.91 3.17
C ILE A 166 4.24 13.25 1.89
N ILE A 167 3.60 12.09 2.00
CA ILE A 167 3.01 11.38 0.85
C ILE A 167 2.03 12.29 0.12
N ILE A 168 1.09 12.90 0.84
CA ILE A 168 0.04 13.74 0.23
C ILE A 168 0.62 15.01 -0.37
N GLN A 169 1.59 15.63 0.28
CA GLN A 169 2.25 16.82 -0.22
C GLN A 169 2.98 16.54 -1.55
N ASN A 170 3.78 15.47 -1.63
CA ASN A 170 4.46 15.11 -2.88
C ASN A 170 3.45 14.80 -4.01
N TYR A 171 2.39 14.06 -3.70
CA TYR A 171 1.32 13.79 -4.65
C TYR A 171 0.66 15.08 -5.17
N GLN A 172 0.34 16.03 -4.29
CA GLN A 172 -0.24 17.31 -4.67
C GLN A 172 0.70 18.15 -5.52
N ILE A 173 1.99 18.21 -5.17
CA ILE A 173 3.02 18.92 -5.94
C ILE A 173 3.08 18.37 -7.37
N GLU A 174 3.07 17.05 -7.55
CA GLU A 174 3.13 16.45 -8.89
C GLU A 174 1.85 16.68 -9.70
N ILE A 175 0.68 16.74 -9.05
CA ILE A 175 -0.56 17.14 -9.72
C ILE A 175 -0.49 18.59 -10.19
N GLU A 176 -0.09 19.50 -9.32
CA GLU A 176 0.03 20.93 -9.64
C GLU A 176 1.06 21.19 -10.72
N ALA A 177 2.17 20.45 -10.71
CA ALA A 177 3.21 20.49 -11.75
C ALA A 177 2.83 19.75 -13.03
N THR A 178 1.64 19.18 -13.14
CA THR A 178 1.18 18.33 -14.27
C THR A 178 2.06 17.10 -14.54
N GLN A 179 2.84 16.67 -13.56
CA GLN A 179 3.68 15.48 -13.61
C GLN A 179 2.86 14.21 -13.32
N TRP A 180 1.71 14.35 -12.66
CA TRP A 180 0.71 13.30 -12.46
C TRP A 180 -0.69 13.81 -12.83
N GLY A 181 -1.53 12.88 -13.30
CA GLY A 181 -2.93 13.13 -13.68
C GLY A 181 -3.44 12.02 -14.60
N GLN A 182 -4.66 12.17 -15.11
CA GLN A 182 -5.33 11.13 -15.90
C GLN A 182 -4.48 10.61 -17.08
N GLY A 183 -3.83 11.50 -17.85
CA GLY A 183 -2.98 11.10 -18.96
C GLY A 183 -1.78 10.27 -18.52
N LYS A 184 -1.10 10.67 -17.45
CA LYS A 184 0.04 9.95 -16.87
C LYS A 184 -0.35 8.62 -16.25
N CYS A 185 -1.53 8.55 -15.65
CA CYS A 185 -2.10 7.31 -15.16
C CYS A 185 -2.33 6.30 -16.29
N VAL A 186 -2.88 6.76 -17.44
CA VAL A 186 -3.08 5.91 -18.62
C VAL A 186 -1.74 5.44 -19.19
N GLU A 187 -0.77 6.33 -19.38
CA GLU A 187 0.60 5.98 -19.83
C GLU A 187 1.22 4.90 -18.93
N PHE A 188 1.06 5.04 -17.60
CA PHE A 188 1.57 4.06 -16.64
C PHE A 188 0.86 2.71 -16.78
N LEU A 189 -0.46 2.69 -16.93
CA LEU A 189 -1.21 1.43 -17.10
C LEU A 189 -0.87 0.74 -18.43
N GLU A 190 -0.62 1.49 -19.50
CA GLU A 190 -0.12 0.96 -20.77
C GLU A 190 1.27 0.32 -20.63
N GLU A 191 2.18 0.96 -19.87
CA GLU A 191 3.50 0.41 -19.55
C GLU A 191 3.37 -0.92 -18.78
N VAL A 192 2.52 -0.95 -17.75
CA VAL A 192 2.24 -2.17 -16.98
C VAL A 192 1.63 -3.26 -17.87
N ALA A 193 0.73 -2.93 -18.78
CA ALA A 193 0.13 -3.89 -19.71
C ALA A 193 1.16 -4.51 -20.66
N ASN A 194 2.09 -3.71 -21.18
CA ASN A 194 3.17 -4.18 -22.04
C ASN A 194 4.13 -5.12 -21.29
N ASP A 195 4.52 -4.75 -20.05
CA ASP A 195 5.35 -5.60 -19.22
C ASP A 195 4.66 -6.92 -18.86
N LEU A 196 3.36 -6.88 -18.62
CA LEU A 196 2.57 -8.08 -18.37
C LEU A 196 2.58 -9.00 -19.58
N ALA A 197 2.36 -8.45 -20.79
CA ALA A 197 2.37 -9.21 -22.04
C ALA A 197 3.73 -9.88 -22.28
N GLU A 198 4.82 -9.15 -22.02
CA GLU A 198 6.18 -9.69 -22.15
C GLU A 198 6.45 -10.83 -21.14
N LYS A 199 6.08 -10.64 -19.87
CA LYS A 199 6.21 -11.69 -18.84
C LYS A 199 5.42 -12.95 -19.17
N VAL A 200 4.20 -12.80 -19.69
CA VAL A 200 3.37 -13.92 -20.15
C VAL A 200 4.04 -14.65 -21.31
N LYS A 201 4.56 -13.91 -22.29
CA LYS A 201 5.27 -14.48 -23.45
C LYS A 201 6.49 -15.28 -23.01
N LEU A 202 7.34 -14.71 -22.17
CA LEU A 202 8.53 -15.40 -21.63
C LEU A 202 8.14 -16.67 -20.87
N ARG A 203 7.03 -16.63 -20.13
CA ARG A 203 6.53 -17.82 -19.40
C ARG A 203 6.08 -18.93 -20.34
N ILE A 204 5.42 -18.57 -21.44
CA ILE A 204 5.00 -19.53 -22.48
C ILE A 204 6.23 -20.15 -23.15
N GLU A 205 7.25 -19.34 -23.48
CA GLU A 205 8.50 -19.80 -24.08
C GLU A 205 9.25 -20.78 -23.12
N ASP A 206 9.31 -20.47 -21.81
CA ASP A 206 9.90 -21.37 -20.81
C ASP A 206 9.15 -22.72 -20.74
N LEU A 207 7.81 -22.70 -20.77
CA LEU A 207 7.00 -23.90 -20.75
C LEU A 207 7.20 -24.74 -22.04
N ASN A 208 7.31 -24.10 -23.18
CA ASN A 208 7.54 -24.78 -24.46
C ASN A 208 8.95 -25.35 -24.57
N SER A 209 9.94 -24.77 -23.89
CA SER A 209 11.32 -25.25 -23.87
C SER A 209 11.56 -26.46 -22.95
N ARG A 210 10.55 -26.86 -22.12
CA ARG A 210 10.59 -28.00 -21.21
C ARG A 210 9.67 -29.15 -21.66
N PRO A 211 9.87 -29.76 -22.84
CA PRO A 211 8.84 -30.60 -23.44
C PRO A 211 8.59 -31.99 -22.81
N GLU A 212 9.45 -32.54 -21.96
CA GLU A 212 9.35 -33.97 -21.60
C GLU A 212 9.10 -34.29 -20.10
N GLN A 213 9.40 -33.41 -19.18
CA GLN A 213 9.29 -33.75 -17.75
C GLN A 213 7.86 -33.70 -17.20
N LEU A 214 6.95 -32.97 -17.83
CA LEU A 214 5.56 -32.85 -17.42
C LEU A 214 4.65 -33.96 -18.00
N ARG A 215 5.03 -34.59 -19.12
CA ARG A 215 4.29 -35.74 -19.67
C ARG A 215 4.51 -37.02 -18.88
N LEU A 216 5.72 -37.25 -18.38
CA LEU A 216 6.08 -38.41 -17.59
C LEU A 216 5.41 -38.46 -16.21
N SER A 217 5.03 -37.35 -15.61
CA SER A 217 4.32 -37.34 -14.32
C SER A 217 2.81 -37.57 -14.44
N LEU A 218 2.22 -37.31 -15.59
CA LEU A 218 0.79 -37.57 -15.83
C LEU A 218 0.50 -39.00 -16.31
N ASP A 219 1.47 -39.68 -16.94
CA ASP A 219 1.34 -41.07 -17.39
C ASP A 219 1.59 -42.11 -16.27
N ILE A 220 2.18 -41.68 -15.14
CA ILE A 220 2.43 -42.59 -13.99
C ILE A 220 1.21 -42.71 -13.08
N GLU A 221 0.30 -41.76 -13.04
CA GLU A 221 -0.92 -41.83 -12.21
C GLU A 221 -2.06 -42.64 -12.84
N HIS A 222 -1.94 -43.13 -14.08
CA HIS A 222 -2.99 -43.88 -14.77
C HIS A 222 -2.65 -45.37 -14.99
N SER A 223 -1.54 -45.92 -14.46
CA SER A 223 -1.14 -47.30 -14.68
C SER A 223 -1.36 -48.21 -13.47
N ASP A 224 -1.87 -47.74 -12.33
CA ASP A 224 -2.02 -48.58 -11.12
C ASP A 224 -3.47 -49.06 -10.81
N ASP A 225 -4.46 -48.82 -11.68
CA ASP A 225 -5.85 -49.26 -11.46
C ASP A 225 -6.35 -50.27 -12.49
N ALA A 226 -5.49 -51.16 -12.99
CA ALA A 226 -5.94 -52.28 -13.82
C ALA A 226 -5.17 -53.54 -13.43
N ASP A 227 -5.50 -54.11 -12.26
CA ASP A 227 -5.39 -55.57 -11.95
C ASP A 227 -5.84 -55.78 -10.49
N GLU A 228 -7.18 -55.98 -10.30
CA GLU A 228 -7.78 -56.98 -9.39
C GLU A 228 -9.30 -57.05 -9.65
#